data_109bdd92774efa741d60d4a7afb77f1c
#
_entry.id   109bdd92774efa741d60d4a7afb77f1c
#
_cell.length_a   1.000
_cell.length_b   1.000
_cell.length_c   1.000
_cell.angle_alpha   90.00
_cell.angle_beta   90.00
_cell.angle_gamma   90.00
#
_symmetry.space_group_name_H-M   'P 1'
#
loop_
_entity.id
_entity.type
_entity.pdbx_description
1 polymer ?
#
loop_
_entity_poly.entity_id
_entity_poly.type
_entity_poly.pdbx_seq_one_letter_code
_entity_poly.pdbx_strand_id
1 'polypeptide(L)'
;ELDEAVRAVAKTLPVCSVRNLAYATFTVLNFQGKQVSLYQFDNPDAILIRDGKLFDYPVETSMIEEKEIHKSCFELKDEDMLIVMSDGVTNAGMGKTTNGGWGRDDVMAFCRAKYHKGMSAQEMAGYLAEASLDLNLNETDDDITAIVLRMRHKQVVNLMIGPPSKEEHDERYLKSFFDSEGYHVICGGTTAQCAARYLDKELISLS
;
A
#
# COMPACT_ATOMS: atom_id res chain seq x y z
N GLU A 1 18.80 3.58 15.69
CA GLU A 1 19.09 3.52 14.23
C GLU A 1 18.10 4.29 13.37
N LEU A 2 16.74 4.01 13.44
CA LEU A 2 15.77 4.71 12.60
C LEU A 2 15.65 6.20 12.96
N ASP A 3 15.53 6.53 14.24
CA ASP A 3 15.51 7.92 14.71
C ASP A 3 16.79 8.69 14.32
N GLU A 4 17.94 8.02 14.31
CA GLU A 4 19.20 8.61 13.87
C GLU A 4 19.22 8.88 12.37
N ALA A 5 18.67 7.96 11.57
CA ALA A 5 18.54 8.15 10.12
C ALA A 5 17.60 9.32 9.81
N VAL A 6 16.46 9.41 10.48
CA VAL A 6 15.52 10.53 10.34
C VAL A 6 16.19 11.85 10.74
N ARG A 7 16.94 11.88 11.85
CA ARG A 7 17.72 13.06 12.26
C ARG A 7 18.76 13.46 11.21
N ALA A 8 19.45 12.49 10.63
CA ALA A 8 20.44 12.76 9.58
C ALA A 8 19.78 13.37 8.35
N VAL A 9 18.64 12.82 7.90
CA VAL A 9 17.87 13.39 6.78
C VAL A 9 17.39 14.79 7.12
N ALA A 10 16.76 15.00 8.29
CA ALA A 10 16.24 16.29 8.70
C ALA A 10 17.34 17.38 8.76
N LYS A 11 18.56 17.02 9.17
CA LYS A 11 19.72 17.96 9.21
C LYS A 11 20.20 18.39 7.85
N THR A 12 20.06 17.52 6.84
CA THR A 12 20.55 17.82 5.48
C THR A 12 19.57 18.62 4.64
N LEU A 13 18.29 18.65 5.04
CA LEU A 13 17.27 19.38 4.29
C LEU A 13 17.37 20.89 4.53
N PRO A 14 17.48 21.70 3.47
CA PRO A 14 17.52 23.14 3.59
C PRO A 14 16.15 23.69 4.02
N VAL A 15 16.19 24.74 4.82
CA VAL A 15 15.02 25.55 5.20
C VAL A 15 15.16 26.94 4.59
N CYS A 16 14.08 27.47 4.03
CA CYS A 16 14.10 28.85 3.53
C CYS A 16 14.21 29.84 4.67
N SER A 17 15.36 30.50 4.80
CA SER A 17 15.62 31.50 5.84
C SER A 17 14.73 32.76 5.70
N VAL A 18 14.12 33.00 4.54
CA VAL A 18 13.32 34.21 4.27
C VAL A 18 11.86 34.04 4.68
N ARG A 19 11.30 32.82 4.57
CA ARG A 19 9.88 32.52 4.85
C ARG A 19 9.66 31.37 5.82
N ASN A 20 10.71 30.75 6.33
CA ASN A 20 10.65 29.50 7.13
C ASN A 20 9.85 28.37 6.45
N LEU A 21 9.83 28.38 5.11
CA LEU A 21 9.20 27.32 4.32
C LEU A 21 10.20 26.20 4.09
N ALA A 22 9.77 24.95 4.20
CA ALA A 22 10.58 23.82 3.80
C ALA A 22 10.75 23.82 2.27
N TYR A 23 11.99 23.63 1.81
CA TYR A 23 12.24 23.37 0.37
C TYR A 23 12.04 21.91 0.00
N ALA A 24 12.02 21.03 0.99
CA ALA A 24 11.84 19.60 0.78
C ALA A 24 11.07 19.00 1.94
N THR A 25 10.09 18.19 1.62
CA THR A 25 9.28 17.41 2.54
C THR A 25 9.76 15.95 2.54
N PHE A 26 9.46 15.19 3.55
CA PHE A 26 9.72 13.76 3.51
C PHE A 26 8.71 12.95 4.33
N THR A 27 8.54 11.72 3.93
CA THR A 27 7.85 10.69 4.71
C THR A 27 8.71 9.44 4.74
N VAL A 28 9.01 8.94 5.93
CA VAL A 28 9.73 7.67 6.13
C VAL A 28 8.78 6.66 6.73
N LEU A 29 8.64 5.53 6.06
CA LEU A 29 7.88 4.36 6.51
C LEU A 29 8.86 3.22 6.80
N ASN A 30 8.77 2.66 8.00
CA ASN A 30 9.53 1.47 8.38
C ASN A 30 8.57 0.38 8.88
N PHE A 31 8.72 -0.80 8.32
CA PHE A 31 7.90 -1.97 8.64
C PHE A 31 8.71 -3.03 9.39
N GLN A 32 8.19 -3.45 10.53
CA GLN A 32 8.69 -4.61 11.28
C GLN A 32 7.53 -5.59 11.49
N GLY A 33 7.38 -6.51 10.55
CA GLY A 33 6.18 -7.34 10.47
C GLY A 33 4.93 -6.50 10.20
N LYS A 34 3.98 -6.48 11.14
CA LYS A 34 2.77 -5.65 11.06
C LYS A 34 2.92 -4.28 11.73
N GLN A 35 3.99 -4.06 12.48
CA GLN A 35 4.27 -2.76 13.08
C GLN A 35 4.79 -1.80 12.02
N VAL A 36 4.22 -0.61 11.96
CA VAL A 36 4.68 0.48 11.13
C VAL A 36 5.14 1.65 12.00
N SER A 37 6.31 2.18 11.69
CA SER A 37 6.80 3.46 12.23
C SER A 37 6.81 4.46 11.08
N LEU A 38 6.15 5.59 11.29
CA LEU A 38 5.93 6.64 10.32
C LEU A 38 6.55 7.93 10.85
N TYR A 39 7.36 8.60 10.03
CA TYR A 39 7.93 9.91 10.31
C TYR A 39 7.60 10.82 9.14
N GLN A 40 6.99 11.96 9.41
CA GLN A 40 6.56 12.91 8.41
C GLN A 40 7.07 14.31 8.75
N PHE A 41 7.62 14.97 7.76
CA PHE A 41 8.03 16.36 7.81
C PHE A 41 7.36 17.11 6.66
N ASP A 42 6.54 18.09 7.03
CA ASP A 42 5.83 19.01 6.13
C ASP A 42 4.96 18.33 5.04
N ASN A 43 4.71 17.02 5.19
CA ASN A 43 3.74 16.26 4.44
C ASN A 43 2.46 16.07 5.25
N PRO A 44 1.30 15.96 4.60
CA PRO A 44 0.06 15.65 5.29
C PRO A 44 0.16 14.32 6.06
N ASP A 45 -0.42 14.26 7.26
CA ASP A 45 -0.50 13.00 8.01
C ASP A 45 -1.17 11.92 7.19
N ALA A 46 -0.59 10.73 7.20
CA ALA A 46 -1.11 9.58 6.47
C ALA A 46 -2.56 9.25 6.86
N ILE A 47 -3.29 8.65 5.95
CA ILE A 47 -4.69 8.24 6.17
C ILE A 47 -4.70 6.72 6.33
N LEU A 48 -5.35 6.24 7.39
CA LEU A 48 -5.56 4.81 7.61
C LEU A 48 -7.04 4.47 7.48
N ILE A 49 -7.34 3.54 6.57
CA ILE A 49 -8.68 2.96 6.42
C ILE A 49 -8.62 1.53 6.97
N ARG A 50 -9.45 1.27 7.97
CA ARG A 50 -9.61 -0.02 8.63
C ARG A 50 -11.08 -0.42 8.62
N ASP A 51 -11.39 -1.61 8.14
CA ASP A 51 -12.78 -2.10 8.02
C ASP A 51 -13.70 -1.10 7.27
N GLY A 52 -13.18 -0.41 6.26
CA GLY A 52 -13.92 0.58 5.46
C GLY A 52 -14.21 1.90 6.18
N LYS A 53 -13.57 2.15 7.31
CA LYS A 53 -13.69 3.39 8.09
C LYS A 53 -12.34 4.06 8.24
N LEU A 54 -12.37 5.38 8.31
CA LEU A 54 -11.20 6.14 8.73
C LEU A 54 -10.83 5.74 10.15
N PHE A 55 -9.56 5.49 10.38
CA PHE A 55 -9.03 5.05 11.66
C PHE A 55 -7.96 6.02 12.15
N ASP A 56 -8.17 6.57 13.34
CA ASP A 56 -7.22 7.46 13.98
C ASP A 56 -6.13 6.66 14.66
N TYR A 57 -4.89 7.09 14.48
CA TYR A 57 -3.70 6.52 15.11
C TYR A 57 -2.95 7.62 15.90
N PRO A 58 -2.16 7.26 16.92
CA PRO A 58 -1.40 8.24 17.70
C PRO A 58 -0.38 8.97 16.84
N VAL A 59 -0.32 10.28 16.97
CA VAL A 59 0.72 11.13 16.36
C VAL A 59 1.43 11.86 17.49
N GLU A 60 2.75 11.69 17.55
CA GLU A 60 3.64 12.41 18.46
C GLU A 60 4.42 13.46 17.66
N THR A 61 4.45 14.67 18.15
CA THR A 61 5.23 15.74 17.53
C THR A 61 6.57 15.89 18.23
N SER A 62 7.64 15.93 17.46
CA SER A 62 8.99 16.17 17.96
C SER A 62 9.72 17.22 17.14
N MET A 63 10.56 18.02 17.78
CA MET A 63 11.40 19.02 17.11
C MET A 63 12.79 18.43 16.84
N ILE A 64 13.22 18.47 15.58
CA ILE A 64 14.56 18.08 15.15
C ILE A 64 15.14 19.24 14.31
N GLU A 65 16.19 19.91 14.81
CA GLU A 65 16.83 21.02 14.07
C GLU A 65 15.80 22.08 13.60
N GLU A 66 14.94 22.53 14.50
CA GLU A 66 13.86 23.51 14.22
C GLU A 66 12.75 23.00 13.28
N LYS A 67 12.77 21.73 12.88
CA LYS A 67 11.74 21.09 12.07
C LYS A 67 10.79 20.29 12.95
N GLU A 68 9.51 20.49 12.74
CA GLU A 68 8.47 19.72 13.40
C GLU A 68 8.29 18.38 12.66
N ILE A 69 8.56 17.28 13.35
CA ILE A 69 8.45 15.93 12.82
C ILE A 69 7.27 15.22 13.49
N HIS A 70 6.32 14.79 12.70
CA HIS A 70 5.24 13.92 13.16
C HIS A 70 5.72 12.48 13.15
N LYS A 71 5.65 11.84 14.32
CA LYS A 71 6.02 10.43 14.51
C LYS A 71 4.80 9.64 14.92
N SER A 72 4.59 8.50 14.26
CA SER A 72 3.51 7.58 14.60
C SER A 72 4.04 6.16 14.64
N CYS A 73 3.53 5.35 15.57
CA CYS A 73 3.83 3.94 15.64
C CYS A 73 2.54 3.18 15.96
N PHE A 74 2.15 2.27 15.06
CA PHE A 74 0.92 1.49 15.20
C PHE A 74 1.01 0.17 14.47
N GLU A 75 0.11 -0.76 14.79
CA GLU A 75 0.02 -2.06 14.14
C GLU A 75 -1.02 -2.00 13.01
N LEU A 76 -0.61 -2.46 11.82
CA LEU A 76 -1.51 -2.69 10.70
C LEU A 76 -2.21 -4.04 10.88
N LYS A 77 -3.51 -4.05 10.61
CA LYS A 77 -4.33 -5.26 10.54
C LYS A 77 -4.50 -5.71 9.10
N ASP A 78 -4.91 -6.95 8.95
CA ASP A 78 -5.23 -7.47 7.63
C ASP A 78 -6.34 -6.63 6.99
N GLU A 79 -6.21 -6.36 5.71
CA GLU A 79 -7.07 -5.51 4.88
C GLU A 79 -6.96 -4.01 5.18
N ASP A 80 -6.14 -3.56 6.14
CA ASP A 80 -5.86 -2.15 6.33
C ASP A 80 -5.29 -1.52 5.06
N MET A 81 -5.71 -0.30 4.77
CA MET A 81 -5.18 0.52 3.69
C MET A 81 -4.57 1.79 4.28
N LEU A 82 -3.25 1.92 4.13
CA LEU A 82 -2.49 3.10 4.55
C LEU A 82 -2.17 3.95 3.32
N ILE A 83 -2.54 5.22 3.36
CA ILE A 83 -2.37 6.19 2.27
C ILE A 83 -1.42 7.26 2.76
N VAL A 84 -0.34 7.45 2.04
CA VAL A 84 0.69 8.47 2.27
C VAL A 84 0.76 9.36 1.05
N MET A 85 0.88 10.66 1.24
CA MET A 85 0.87 11.60 0.14
C MET A 85 1.82 12.78 0.38
N SER A 86 2.25 13.42 -0.71
CA SER A 86 2.88 14.73 -0.64
C SER A 86 1.83 15.83 -0.47
N ASP A 87 2.26 17.01 -0.09
CA ASP A 87 1.42 18.20 0.00
C ASP A 87 0.81 18.61 -1.34
N GLY A 88 1.43 18.26 -2.47
CA GLY A 88 0.86 18.47 -3.80
C GLY A 88 -0.50 17.81 -4.01
N VAL A 89 -0.84 16.74 -3.26
CA VAL A 89 -2.19 16.16 -3.27
C VAL A 89 -3.17 17.07 -2.52
N THR A 90 -2.82 17.51 -1.32
CA THR A 90 -3.69 18.37 -0.51
C THR A 90 -3.77 19.80 -1.03
N ASN A 91 -2.76 20.25 -1.76
CA ASN A 91 -2.73 21.54 -2.45
C ASN A 91 -3.38 21.51 -3.84
N ALA A 92 -3.80 20.34 -4.33
CA ALA A 92 -4.40 20.20 -5.65
C ALA A 92 -5.56 21.19 -5.86
N GLY A 93 -5.54 21.86 -7.00
CA GLY A 93 -6.52 22.87 -7.39
C GLY A 93 -6.37 24.23 -6.73
N MET A 94 -5.34 24.45 -5.91
CA MET A 94 -5.12 25.75 -5.23
C MET A 94 -4.97 26.88 -6.25
N GLY A 95 -5.79 27.92 -6.07
CA GLY A 95 -5.83 29.07 -6.98
C GLY A 95 -6.42 28.80 -8.37
N LYS A 96 -6.88 27.56 -8.64
CA LYS A 96 -7.54 27.16 -9.90
C LYS A 96 -9.01 26.80 -9.62
N THR A 97 -9.24 25.63 -9.07
CA THR A 97 -10.58 25.12 -8.78
C THR A 97 -10.98 25.27 -7.31
N THR A 98 -10.00 25.46 -6.44
CA THR A 98 -10.18 25.66 -5.00
C THR A 98 -9.41 26.90 -4.54
N ASN A 99 -9.85 27.54 -3.45
CA ASN A 99 -9.13 28.68 -2.89
C ASN A 99 -7.90 28.26 -2.07
N GLY A 100 -7.98 27.14 -1.33
CA GLY A 100 -6.94 26.69 -0.38
C GLY A 100 -6.41 25.28 -0.64
N GLY A 101 -6.57 24.78 -1.85
CA GLY A 101 -6.26 23.40 -2.19
C GLY A 101 -7.40 22.43 -1.88
N TRP A 102 -7.20 21.15 -2.13
CA TRP A 102 -8.17 20.09 -1.82
C TRP A 102 -8.37 19.92 -0.30
N GLY A 103 -7.26 20.01 0.44
CA GLY A 103 -7.29 19.85 1.89
C GLY A 103 -7.32 18.37 2.34
N ARG A 104 -6.67 18.09 3.48
CA ARG A 104 -6.55 16.70 3.98
C ARG A 104 -7.92 16.09 4.33
N ASP A 105 -8.82 16.83 4.93
CA ASP A 105 -10.12 16.31 5.36
C ASP A 105 -10.98 15.90 4.16
N ASP A 106 -10.94 16.68 3.07
CA ASP A 106 -11.66 16.36 1.84
C ASP A 106 -11.04 15.15 1.13
N VAL A 107 -9.70 15.03 1.14
CA VAL A 107 -9.01 13.81 0.66
C VAL A 107 -9.41 12.60 1.48
N MET A 108 -9.50 12.70 2.81
CA MET A 108 -9.98 11.62 3.69
C MET A 108 -11.42 11.22 3.34
N ALA A 109 -12.30 12.20 3.18
CA ALA A 109 -13.69 11.97 2.80
C ALA A 109 -13.79 11.30 1.42
N PHE A 110 -12.99 11.73 0.46
CA PHE A 110 -12.91 11.15 -0.87
C PHE A 110 -12.42 9.70 -0.82
N CYS A 111 -11.32 9.41 -0.13
CA CYS A 111 -10.79 8.06 0.02
C CYS A 111 -11.82 7.12 0.65
N ARG A 112 -12.52 7.59 1.70
CA ARG A 112 -13.59 6.82 2.34
C ARG A 112 -14.75 6.55 1.39
N ALA A 113 -15.16 7.55 0.59
CA ALA A 113 -16.27 7.42 -0.37
C ALA A 113 -15.95 6.46 -1.52
N LYS A 114 -14.69 6.42 -1.96
CA LYS A 114 -14.22 5.52 -3.03
C LYS A 114 -13.96 4.10 -2.54
N TYR A 115 -13.63 3.94 -1.26
CA TYR A 115 -13.28 2.63 -0.71
C TYR A 115 -14.41 1.62 -0.82
N HIS A 116 -14.09 0.43 -1.29
CA HIS A 116 -14.94 -0.76 -1.25
C HIS A 116 -14.15 -1.99 -0.85
N LYS A 117 -14.83 -2.99 -0.30
CA LYS A 117 -14.20 -4.24 0.10
C LYS A 117 -13.57 -4.94 -1.12
N GLY A 118 -12.30 -5.30 -0.99
CA GLY A 118 -11.53 -5.91 -2.08
C GLY A 118 -10.77 -4.93 -2.96
N MET A 119 -10.97 -3.61 -2.81
CA MET A 119 -10.23 -2.59 -3.55
C MET A 119 -8.73 -2.79 -3.47
N SER A 120 -8.03 -2.70 -4.58
CA SER A 120 -6.58 -2.76 -4.61
C SER A 120 -5.94 -1.42 -4.20
N ALA A 121 -4.68 -1.48 -3.75
CA ALA A 121 -3.90 -0.27 -3.49
C ALA A 121 -3.73 0.57 -4.77
N GLN A 122 -3.57 -0.08 -5.91
CA GLN A 122 -3.43 0.58 -7.21
C GLN A 122 -4.69 1.37 -7.60
N GLU A 123 -5.89 0.82 -7.35
CA GLU A 123 -7.14 1.53 -7.64
C GLU A 123 -7.26 2.81 -6.81
N MET A 124 -6.99 2.74 -5.51
CA MET A 124 -7.06 3.94 -4.66
C MET A 124 -6.01 4.97 -5.07
N ALA A 125 -4.78 4.56 -5.36
CA ALA A 125 -3.73 5.47 -5.84
C ALA A 125 -4.13 6.12 -7.18
N GLY A 126 -4.74 5.35 -8.08
CA GLY A 126 -5.27 5.86 -9.35
C GLY A 126 -6.35 6.93 -9.15
N TYR A 127 -7.32 6.68 -8.27
CA TYR A 127 -8.36 7.67 -7.96
C TYR A 127 -7.80 8.97 -7.37
N LEU A 128 -6.79 8.87 -6.50
CA LEU A 128 -6.14 10.05 -5.93
C LEU A 128 -5.38 10.85 -6.99
N ALA A 129 -4.62 10.17 -7.85
CA ALA A 129 -3.89 10.81 -8.92
C ALA A 129 -4.83 11.50 -9.93
N GLU A 130 -5.87 10.81 -10.38
CA GLU A 130 -6.88 11.34 -11.30
C GLU A 130 -7.59 12.55 -10.71
N ALA A 131 -8.10 12.45 -9.48
CA ALA A 131 -8.78 13.56 -8.84
C ALA A 131 -7.87 14.78 -8.61
N SER A 132 -6.59 14.56 -8.27
CA SER A 132 -5.62 15.63 -8.12
C SER A 132 -5.33 16.33 -9.45
N LEU A 133 -5.23 15.58 -10.55
CA LEU A 133 -5.04 16.14 -11.90
C LEU A 133 -6.27 16.93 -12.36
N ASP A 134 -7.48 16.41 -12.12
CA ASP A 134 -8.71 17.09 -12.47
C ASP A 134 -8.85 18.42 -11.73
N LEU A 135 -8.57 18.45 -10.43
CA LEU A 135 -8.57 19.68 -9.64
C LEU A 135 -7.56 20.72 -10.16
N ASN A 136 -6.42 20.27 -10.64
CA ASN A 136 -5.40 21.12 -11.25
C ASN A 136 -5.66 21.46 -12.73
N LEU A 137 -6.81 21.07 -13.28
CA LEU A 137 -7.16 21.28 -14.70
C LEU A 137 -6.14 20.64 -15.67
N ASN A 138 -5.54 19.50 -15.25
CA ASN A 138 -4.45 18.81 -15.94
C ASN A 138 -3.14 19.62 -16.09
N GLU A 139 -2.97 20.69 -15.33
CA GLU A 139 -1.75 21.49 -15.27
C GLU A 139 -1.28 21.56 -13.82
N THR A 140 -0.29 20.76 -13.45
CA THR A 140 0.24 20.73 -12.08
C THR A 140 1.33 21.77 -11.89
N ASP A 141 1.26 22.52 -10.80
CA ASP A 141 2.27 23.51 -10.41
C ASP A 141 3.28 22.90 -9.40
N ASP A 142 2.98 21.67 -8.91
CA ASP A 142 3.79 20.94 -7.93
C ASP A 142 3.75 19.44 -8.20
N ASP A 143 4.70 18.71 -7.61
CA ASP A 143 4.79 17.24 -7.72
C ASP A 143 3.71 16.55 -6.88
N ILE A 144 2.85 15.79 -7.52
CA ILE A 144 1.77 15.03 -6.89
C ILE A 144 2.24 13.60 -6.68
N THR A 145 2.40 13.21 -5.42
CA THR A 145 2.76 11.84 -5.05
C THR A 145 1.73 11.25 -4.10
N ALA A 146 1.17 10.10 -4.45
CA ALA A 146 0.32 9.29 -3.57
C ALA A 146 0.82 7.85 -3.54
N ILE A 147 1.08 7.34 -2.35
CA ILE A 147 1.50 5.96 -2.10
C ILE A 147 0.40 5.29 -1.30
N VAL A 148 -0.12 4.19 -1.82
CA VAL A 148 -1.14 3.41 -1.13
C VAL A 148 -0.58 2.02 -0.84
N LEU A 149 -0.68 1.62 0.41
CA LEU A 149 -0.25 0.32 0.92
C LEU A 149 -1.48 -0.42 1.44
N ARG A 150 -1.65 -1.67 1.04
CA ARG A 150 -2.70 -2.54 1.56
C ARG A 150 -2.08 -3.75 2.24
N MET A 151 -2.42 -3.94 3.51
CA MET A 151 -2.03 -5.14 4.23
C MET A 151 -2.88 -6.32 3.73
N ARG A 152 -2.24 -7.42 3.36
CA ARG A 152 -2.93 -8.62 2.88
C ARG A 152 -2.37 -9.86 3.56
N HIS A 153 -3.22 -10.84 3.78
CA HIS A 153 -2.75 -12.16 4.12
C HIS A 153 -1.84 -12.72 3.03
N LYS A 154 -0.73 -13.31 3.46
CA LYS A 154 0.13 -14.07 2.54
C LYS A 154 -0.69 -15.23 1.98
N GLN A 155 -0.90 -15.23 0.67
CA GLN A 155 -1.46 -16.39 -0.03
C GLN A 155 -0.33 -17.25 -0.55
N VAL A 156 -0.33 -18.51 -0.17
CA VAL A 156 0.59 -19.52 -0.70
C VAL A 156 -0.10 -20.19 -1.88
N VAL A 157 0.57 -20.23 -3.01
CA VAL A 157 0.11 -20.92 -4.21
C VAL A 157 1.15 -21.96 -4.58
N ASN A 158 0.75 -23.22 -4.55
CA ASN A 158 1.55 -24.34 -4.99
C ASN A 158 1.24 -24.62 -6.46
N LEU A 159 2.26 -24.67 -7.28
CA LEU A 159 2.12 -24.87 -8.72
C LEU A 159 2.78 -26.19 -9.15
N MET A 160 2.02 -27.05 -9.82
CA MET A 160 2.53 -28.27 -10.45
C MET A 160 2.48 -28.14 -11.96
N ILE A 161 3.66 -28.20 -12.62
CA ILE A 161 3.80 -28.10 -14.07
C ILE A 161 4.48 -29.38 -14.56
N GLY A 162 3.74 -30.20 -15.28
CA GLY A 162 4.17 -31.53 -15.74
C GLY A 162 4.00 -32.59 -14.65
N PRO A 163 3.72 -33.87 -15.08
CA PRO A 163 3.74 -35.00 -14.18
C PRO A 163 5.19 -35.39 -13.83
N PRO A 164 5.42 -36.19 -12.78
CA PRO A 164 6.70 -36.81 -12.54
C PRO A 164 7.19 -37.61 -13.77
N SER A 165 8.50 -37.70 -13.92
CA SER A 165 9.10 -38.43 -15.07
C SER A 165 8.86 -39.93 -15.07
N LYS A 166 8.46 -40.49 -13.91
CA LYS A 166 8.13 -41.91 -13.72
C LYS A 166 6.83 -42.05 -12.96
N GLU A 167 5.91 -42.86 -13.47
CA GLU A 167 4.59 -43.09 -12.84
C GLU A 167 4.69 -43.65 -11.42
N GLU A 168 5.72 -44.41 -11.10
CA GLU A 168 5.98 -44.94 -9.74
C GLU A 168 6.18 -43.83 -8.69
N HIS A 169 6.43 -42.61 -9.13
CA HIS A 169 6.63 -41.42 -8.25
C HIS A 169 5.37 -40.56 -8.12
N ASP A 170 4.33 -40.78 -8.93
CA ASP A 170 3.14 -39.95 -9.00
C ASP A 170 2.49 -39.76 -7.61
N GLU A 171 2.25 -40.87 -6.90
CA GLU A 171 1.61 -40.87 -5.61
C GLU A 171 2.40 -40.03 -4.59
N ARG A 172 3.72 -40.17 -4.55
CA ARG A 172 4.59 -39.44 -3.63
C ARG A 172 4.57 -37.95 -3.88
N TYR A 173 4.69 -37.53 -5.15
CA TYR A 173 4.73 -36.12 -5.50
C TYR A 173 3.35 -35.46 -5.36
N LEU A 174 2.29 -36.13 -5.77
CA LEU A 174 0.93 -35.64 -5.62
C LEU A 174 0.53 -35.53 -4.15
N LYS A 175 0.91 -36.50 -3.33
CA LYS A 175 0.71 -36.43 -1.89
C LYS A 175 1.40 -35.19 -1.29
N SER A 176 2.70 -35.02 -1.55
CA SER A 176 3.45 -33.86 -1.06
C SER A 176 2.87 -32.53 -1.55
N PHE A 177 2.38 -32.50 -2.80
CA PHE A 177 1.76 -31.32 -3.38
C PHE A 177 0.44 -30.98 -2.67
N PHE A 178 -0.46 -31.95 -2.48
CA PHE A 178 -1.76 -31.71 -1.87
C PHE A 178 -1.72 -31.59 -0.32
N ASP A 179 -0.69 -32.13 0.33
CA ASP A 179 -0.47 -31.97 1.77
C ASP A 179 0.09 -30.58 2.12
N SER A 180 0.55 -29.80 1.15
CA SER A 180 1.07 -28.45 1.39
C SER A 180 -0.06 -27.45 1.64
N GLU A 181 0.19 -26.45 2.49
CA GLU A 181 -0.79 -25.38 2.74
C GLU A 181 -0.93 -24.45 1.54
N GLY A 182 -2.16 -23.97 1.29
CA GLY A 182 -2.45 -22.94 0.31
C GLY A 182 -3.29 -23.45 -0.89
N TYR A 183 -3.32 -22.63 -1.92
CA TYR A 183 -3.99 -22.98 -3.17
C TYR A 183 -3.13 -23.93 -4.00
N HIS A 184 -3.78 -24.86 -4.68
CA HIS A 184 -3.12 -25.82 -5.56
C HIS A 184 -3.53 -25.57 -7.00
N VAL A 185 -2.57 -25.24 -7.85
CA VAL A 185 -2.77 -24.98 -9.27
C VAL A 185 -2.01 -26.03 -10.07
N ILE A 186 -2.69 -26.70 -10.98
CA ILE A 186 -2.12 -27.72 -11.84
C ILE A 186 -2.17 -27.25 -13.29
N CYS A 187 -1.02 -27.26 -13.96
CA CYS A 187 -0.88 -26.83 -15.34
C CYS A 187 -0.61 -28.04 -16.24
N GLY A 188 -1.43 -28.14 -17.30
CA GLY A 188 -1.32 -29.16 -18.33
C GLY A 188 -2.28 -30.35 -18.16
N GLY A 189 -2.86 -30.80 -19.27
CA GLY A 189 -3.89 -31.83 -19.28
C GLY A 189 -3.43 -33.17 -18.69
N THR A 190 -2.22 -33.62 -19.03
CA THR A 190 -1.64 -34.86 -18.51
C THR A 190 -1.43 -34.81 -17.01
N THR A 191 -0.93 -33.66 -16.48
CA THR A 191 -0.75 -33.44 -15.04
C THR A 191 -2.09 -33.41 -14.31
N ALA A 192 -3.09 -32.77 -14.91
CA ALA A 192 -4.44 -32.72 -14.38
C ALA A 192 -5.09 -34.09 -14.32
N GLN A 193 -4.91 -34.96 -15.37
CA GLN A 193 -5.38 -36.35 -15.37
C GLN A 193 -4.71 -37.19 -14.27
N CYS A 194 -3.40 -37.01 -14.08
CA CYS A 194 -2.65 -37.68 -13.01
C CYS A 194 -3.20 -37.30 -11.63
N ALA A 195 -3.43 -36.00 -11.38
CA ALA A 195 -4.01 -35.52 -10.16
C ALA A 195 -5.46 -35.98 -9.95
N ALA A 196 -6.27 -36.01 -11.01
CA ALA A 196 -7.65 -36.46 -10.95
C ALA A 196 -7.73 -37.95 -10.54
N ARG A 197 -6.87 -38.80 -11.12
CA ARG A 197 -6.73 -40.21 -10.71
C ARG A 197 -6.34 -40.36 -9.25
N TYR A 198 -5.36 -39.59 -8.81
CA TYR A 198 -4.92 -39.60 -7.39
C TYR A 198 -6.02 -39.19 -6.41
N LEU A 199 -6.83 -38.18 -6.78
CA LEU A 199 -7.91 -37.68 -5.94
C LEU A 199 -9.23 -38.47 -6.10
N ASP A 200 -9.29 -39.44 -6.98
CA ASP A 200 -10.52 -40.16 -7.38
C ASP A 200 -11.64 -39.16 -7.78
N LYS A 201 -11.31 -38.19 -8.64
CA LYS A 201 -12.24 -37.15 -9.11
C LYS A 201 -12.25 -37.04 -10.62
N GLU A 202 -13.39 -36.63 -11.16
CA GLU A 202 -13.52 -36.29 -12.57
C GLU A 202 -13.01 -34.87 -12.88
N LEU A 203 -12.41 -34.71 -14.06
CA LEU A 203 -12.05 -33.40 -14.58
C LEU A 203 -13.27 -32.75 -15.25
N ILE A 204 -13.63 -31.58 -14.79
CA ILE A 204 -14.70 -30.76 -15.38
C ILE A 204 -14.03 -29.66 -16.21
N SER A 205 -14.34 -29.61 -17.50
CA SER A 205 -13.94 -28.53 -18.38
C SER A 205 -15.03 -27.44 -18.35
N LEU A 206 -14.66 -26.23 -17.95
CA LEU A 206 -15.52 -25.07 -18.08
C LEU A 206 -15.27 -24.47 -19.48
N SER A 207 -16.29 -24.49 -20.31
CA SER A 207 -16.28 -23.85 -21.63
C SER A 207 -16.67 -22.39 -21.54
#